data_008a6c3b9f785190ab4991045432c946
#
_entry.id   008a6c3b9f785190ab4991045432c946
#
_cell.length_a   1.000
_cell.length_b   1.000
_cell.length_c   1.000
_cell.angle_alpha   90.00
_cell.angle_beta   90.00
_cell.angle_gamma   90.00
#
_symmetry.space_group_name_H-M   'P 1'
#
loop_
_entity.id
_entity.type
_entity.pdbx_description
1 polymer ?
#
loop_
_entity_poly.entity_id
_entity_poly.type
_entity_poly.pdbx_seq_one_letter_code
_entity_poly.pdbx_strand_id
1 'polypeptide(L)'
;YKYLGLKRPKQIFDIEMGYCKELGIKVMIDIHSPHSDNSGHVYELWYGKETTTAGVVTTDMWIDTLVWLADKYKDDDTILAFDLKNEPHGKRGYTGSKAPADMAKWDNTTDENNWKYAAEKCSKAILAKNPNLLIMIEGIEQYPKTEKGYTFDTPDVWGASGDSAPWHPAWWGGNLRGVKDYPVDLGSLNSQIVYSPHDYGPSVYAQTWFEKDFTTQTLLDDYWYDTWAYINDKNIAPLLIGEWGGHMDGGKNQKWMELLRDYMIDNRIHHTFWCINPNSGDTGGLVGNDWSTWDEKKYGLLEKALWQTSGGKF
;
A
#
# COMPACT_ATOMS: atom_id res chain seq x y z
N TYR A 1 -10.17 28.43 -7.08
CA TYR A 1 -8.86 27.86 -7.48
C TYR A 1 -8.28 28.46 -8.78
N LYS A 2 -8.79 29.61 -9.26
CA LYS A 2 -8.27 30.29 -10.47
C LYS A 2 -6.76 30.61 -10.38
N TYR A 3 -6.26 30.87 -9.19
CA TYR A 3 -4.84 31.11 -8.94
C TYR A 3 -3.91 29.90 -9.16
N LEU A 4 -4.46 28.68 -9.25
CA LEU A 4 -3.70 27.45 -9.53
C LEU A 4 -3.51 27.22 -11.03
N GLY A 5 -4.37 27.80 -11.88
CA GLY A 5 -4.48 27.48 -13.30
C GLY A 5 -3.22 27.72 -14.16
N LEU A 6 -2.26 28.50 -13.68
CA LEU A 6 -0.98 28.77 -14.36
C LEU A 6 0.22 28.15 -13.65
N LYS A 7 -0.02 27.35 -12.61
CA LYS A 7 1.06 26.74 -11.82
C LYS A 7 1.42 25.35 -12.36
N ARG A 8 2.69 25.01 -12.23
CA ARG A 8 3.18 23.65 -12.50
C ARG A 8 2.76 22.73 -11.36
N PRO A 9 2.58 21.41 -11.60
CA PRO A 9 2.19 20.45 -10.56
C PRO A 9 3.01 20.56 -9.27
N LYS A 10 4.33 20.69 -9.39
CA LYS A 10 5.23 20.91 -8.24
C LYS A 10 4.86 22.15 -7.41
N GLN A 11 4.47 23.25 -8.04
CA GLN A 11 4.08 24.49 -7.33
C GLN A 11 2.72 24.32 -6.64
N ILE A 12 1.83 23.49 -7.21
CA ILE A 12 0.55 23.13 -6.59
C ILE A 12 0.83 22.27 -5.35
N PHE A 13 1.68 21.28 -5.47
CA PHE A 13 2.11 20.44 -4.35
C PHE A 13 2.73 21.25 -3.21
N ASP A 14 3.60 22.25 -3.51
CA ASP A 14 4.16 23.13 -2.47
C ASP A 14 3.06 23.93 -1.74
N ILE A 15 2.00 24.33 -2.44
CA ILE A 15 0.86 25.04 -1.85
C ILE A 15 0.05 24.10 -0.95
N GLU A 16 -0.19 22.87 -1.39
CA GLU A 16 -0.89 21.87 -0.60
C GLU A 16 -0.15 21.52 0.68
N MET A 17 1.18 21.36 0.60
CA MET A 17 2.01 21.15 1.80
C MET A 17 1.93 22.33 2.75
N GLY A 18 1.87 23.57 2.22
CA GLY A 18 1.66 24.78 3.03
C GLY A 18 0.33 24.76 3.78
N TYR A 19 -0.76 24.38 3.14
CA TYR A 19 -2.07 24.23 3.79
C TYR A 19 -2.07 23.11 4.84
N CYS A 20 -1.49 21.94 4.53
CA CYS A 20 -1.37 20.85 5.49
C CYS A 20 -0.62 21.32 6.74
N LYS A 21 0.48 22.04 6.57
CA LYS A 21 1.26 22.60 7.67
C LYS A 21 0.44 23.57 8.52
N GLU A 22 -0.26 24.52 7.88
CA GLU A 22 -1.11 25.51 8.55
C GLU A 22 -2.23 24.85 9.37
N LEU A 23 -2.80 23.75 8.85
CA LEU A 23 -3.88 22.99 9.49
C LEU A 23 -3.38 21.91 10.46
N GLY A 24 -2.06 21.72 10.60
CA GLY A 24 -1.48 20.67 11.45
C GLY A 24 -1.66 19.24 10.89
N ILE A 25 -1.96 19.10 9.60
CA ILE A 25 -2.12 17.80 8.94
C ILE A 25 -0.75 17.24 8.59
N LYS A 26 -0.49 15.99 8.97
CA LYS A 26 0.69 15.24 8.53
C LYS A 26 0.40 14.54 7.21
N VAL A 27 1.41 14.47 6.36
CA VAL A 27 1.29 13.95 4.99
C VAL A 27 2.18 12.72 4.84
N MET A 28 1.63 11.67 4.27
CA MET A 28 2.36 10.55 3.71
C MET A 28 2.35 10.70 2.18
N ILE A 29 3.52 10.66 1.56
CA ILE A 29 3.65 10.71 0.10
C ILE A 29 3.65 9.29 -0.43
N ASP A 30 2.77 9.00 -1.37
CA ASP A 30 2.70 7.76 -2.11
C ASP A 30 3.10 7.98 -3.58
N ILE A 31 3.97 7.12 -4.09
CA ILE A 31 4.22 7.02 -5.54
C ILE A 31 3.23 6.01 -6.12
N HIS A 32 2.04 6.48 -6.41
CA HIS A 32 0.95 5.62 -6.86
C HIS A 32 1.21 5.02 -8.24
N SER A 33 1.70 5.82 -9.18
CA SER A 33 1.91 5.42 -10.56
C SER A 33 3.12 6.14 -11.16
N PRO A 34 3.86 5.52 -12.08
CA PRO A 34 4.98 6.17 -12.77
C PRO A 34 4.52 7.23 -13.78
N HIS A 35 3.22 7.35 -14.06
CA HIS A 35 2.66 8.33 -14.99
C HIS A 35 1.49 9.09 -14.37
N SER A 36 1.37 10.38 -14.69
CA SER A 36 0.38 11.30 -14.08
C SER A 36 -1.09 11.00 -14.40
N ASP A 37 -1.36 10.19 -15.41
CA ASP A 37 -2.69 9.71 -15.78
C ASP A 37 -3.06 8.38 -15.11
N ASN A 38 -2.28 7.96 -14.10
CA ASN A 38 -2.39 6.67 -13.44
C ASN A 38 -2.09 5.44 -14.31
N SER A 39 -1.59 5.63 -15.53
CA SER A 39 -1.17 4.49 -16.35
C SER A 39 0.10 3.85 -15.77
N GLY A 40 0.14 2.52 -15.79
CA GLY A 40 1.24 1.74 -15.24
C GLY A 40 1.06 1.32 -13.79
N HIS A 41 0.05 1.81 -13.06
CA HIS A 41 -0.23 1.30 -11.71
C HIS A 41 -0.67 -0.17 -11.74
N VAL A 42 -1.33 -0.62 -12.80
CA VAL A 42 -1.87 -1.98 -12.95
C VAL A 42 -0.83 -2.98 -13.49
N TYR A 43 0.12 -2.52 -14.29
CA TYR A 43 0.98 -3.43 -15.06
C TYR A 43 2.46 -3.30 -14.75
N GLU A 44 2.89 -2.15 -14.21
CA GLU A 44 4.30 -1.85 -14.04
C GLU A 44 4.72 -1.99 -12.58
N LEU A 45 5.97 -2.36 -12.40
CA LEU A 45 6.68 -2.29 -11.13
C LEU A 45 7.06 -0.82 -10.84
N TRP A 46 8.08 -0.58 -10.04
CA TRP A 46 8.68 0.75 -9.84
C TRP A 46 9.56 1.18 -11.02
N TYR A 47 9.68 0.34 -12.04
CA TYR A 47 10.44 0.56 -13.26
C TYR A 47 9.72 -0.05 -14.47
N GLY A 48 10.21 0.23 -15.67
CA GLY A 48 9.77 -0.39 -16.93
C GLY A 48 8.69 0.40 -17.68
N LYS A 49 8.01 1.37 -17.04
CA LYS A 49 7.01 2.20 -17.71
C LYS A 49 7.66 3.18 -18.67
N GLU A 50 7.26 3.13 -19.94
CA GLU A 50 7.62 4.14 -20.91
C GLU A 50 6.74 5.39 -20.75
N THR A 51 7.38 6.54 -20.64
CA THR A 51 6.73 7.84 -20.52
C THR A 51 7.17 8.78 -21.64
N THR A 52 6.30 9.70 -22.04
CA THR A 52 6.58 10.66 -23.10
C THR A 52 7.63 11.72 -22.73
N THR A 53 7.84 11.93 -21.45
CA THR A 53 8.72 12.99 -20.93
C THR A 53 10.07 12.51 -20.42
N ALA A 54 10.14 11.28 -19.94
CA ALA A 54 11.33 10.73 -19.31
C ALA A 54 11.86 9.46 -19.99
N GLY A 55 11.17 8.96 -21.04
CA GLY A 55 11.46 7.65 -21.62
C GLY A 55 11.05 6.52 -20.68
N VAL A 56 11.79 5.42 -20.68
CA VAL A 56 11.55 4.30 -19.78
C VAL A 56 11.98 4.65 -18.36
N VAL A 57 11.06 4.56 -17.41
CA VAL A 57 11.36 4.77 -15.99
C VAL A 57 12.27 3.65 -15.50
N THR A 58 13.37 3.99 -14.89
CA THR A 58 14.32 3.05 -14.28
C THR A 58 14.18 3.04 -12.74
N THR A 59 14.70 1.99 -12.10
CA THR A 59 14.79 1.91 -10.64
C THR A 59 15.53 3.12 -10.06
N ASP A 60 16.62 3.56 -10.69
CA ASP A 60 17.36 4.72 -10.19
C ASP A 60 16.56 6.03 -10.33
N MET A 61 15.80 6.23 -11.42
CA MET A 61 14.93 7.40 -11.59
C MET A 61 13.83 7.46 -10.51
N TRP A 62 13.25 6.30 -10.17
CA TRP A 62 12.28 6.19 -9.08
C TRP A 62 12.91 6.56 -7.73
N ILE A 63 14.09 6.00 -7.40
CA ILE A 63 14.83 6.32 -6.18
C ILE A 63 15.17 7.80 -6.13
N ASP A 64 15.75 8.36 -7.18
CA ASP A 64 16.19 9.76 -7.26
C ASP A 64 15.01 10.73 -7.04
N THR A 65 13.81 10.37 -7.52
CA THR A 65 12.61 11.18 -7.32
C THR A 65 12.25 11.27 -5.83
N LEU A 66 12.24 10.14 -5.12
CA LEU A 66 11.94 10.09 -3.69
C LEU A 66 13.05 10.76 -2.86
N VAL A 67 14.31 10.55 -3.22
CA VAL A 67 15.47 11.21 -2.58
C VAL A 67 15.39 12.71 -2.74
N TRP A 68 15.02 13.20 -3.93
CA TRP A 68 14.83 14.62 -4.18
C TRP A 68 13.69 15.22 -3.31
N LEU A 69 12.57 14.51 -3.16
CA LEU A 69 11.47 14.94 -2.27
C LEU A 69 11.93 14.97 -0.82
N ALA A 70 12.65 13.94 -0.38
CA ALA A 70 13.17 13.84 0.98
C ALA A 70 14.13 14.99 1.31
N ASP A 71 15.05 15.33 0.41
CA ASP A 71 16.00 16.44 0.58
C ASP A 71 15.28 17.81 0.56
N LYS A 72 14.31 17.97 -0.33
CA LYS A 72 13.54 19.21 -0.48
C LYS A 72 12.76 19.60 0.79
N TYR A 73 12.19 18.62 1.46
CA TYR A 73 11.31 18.85 2.63
C TYR A 73 11.95 18.40 3.96
N LYS A 74 13.26 18.17 4.00
CA LYS A 74 13.95 17.65 5.20
C LYS A 74 13.82 18.51 6.45
N ASP A 75 13.59 19.80 6.28
CA ASP A 75 13.42 20.77 7.38
C ASP A 75 11.94 21.06 7.68
N ASP A 76 11.02 20.31 7.08
CA ASP A 76 9.58 20.47 7.25
C ASP A 76 8.94 19.16 7.73
N ASP A 77 8.46 19.15 8.96
CA ASP A 77 7.86 17.98 9.61
C ASP A 77 6.40 17.70 9.18
N THR A 78 5.88 18.45 8.21
CA THR A 78 4.56 18.19 7.61
C THR A 78 4.55 16.84 6.92
N ILE A 79 5.63 16.49 6.20
CA ILE A 79 5.78 15.17 5.59
C ILE A 79 6.31 14.21 6.64
N LEU A 80 5.48 13.25 7.02
CA LEU A 80 5.78 12.25 8.04
C LEU A 80 6.43 11.01 7.46
N ALA A 81 5.99 10.58 6.28
CA ALA A 81 6.34 9.29 5.72
C ALA A 81 6.33 9.29 4.20
N PHE A 82 7.03 8.31 3.63
CA PHE A 82 6.92 7.94 2.22
C PHE A 82 6.42 6.50 2.11
N ASP A 83 5.34 6.32 1.34
CA ASP A 83 5.02 5.04 0.74
C ASP A 83 5.79 4.92 -0.57
N LEU A 84 6.65 3.93 -0.64
CA LEU A 84 7.68 3.88 -1.68
C LEU A 84 7.10 3.65 -3.07
N LYS A 85 6.08 2.80 -3.18
CA LYS A 85 5.41 2.46 -4.42
C LYS A 85 4.09 1.77 -4.11
N ASN A 86 3.00 2.36 -4.61
CA ASN A 86 1.69 1.74 -4.53
C ASN A 86 1.68 0.36 -5.20
N GLU A 87 1.27 -0.65 -4.45
CA GLU A 87 0.91 -1.98 -4.91
C GLU A 87 1.91 -2.64 -5.88
N PRO A 88 3.13 -2.95 -5.45
CA PRO A 88 4.12 -3.60 -6.30
C PRO A 88 3.71 -5.05 -6.61
N HIS A 89 3.13 -5.30 -7.79
CA HIS A 89 2.64 -6.62 -8.21
C HIS A 89 3.18 -7.08 -9.57
N GLY A 90 3.06 -6.29 -10.66
CA GLY A 90 3.65 -6.60 -11.96
C GLY A 90 2.66 -6.90 -13.09
N LYS A 91 3.17 -7.29 -14.24
CA LYS A 91 2.44 -7.35 -15.51
C LYS A 91 1.58 -8.58 -15.74
N ARG A 92 1.73 -9.61 -14.95
CA ARG A 92 1.12 -10.89 -15.24
C ARG A 92 -0.40 -10.84 -15.37
N GLY A 93 -0.96 -11.76 -16.10
CA GLY A 93 -2.41 -11.88 -16.31
C GLY A 93 -3.00 -10.88 -17.29
N TYR A 94 -2.65 -9.63 -17.19
CA TYR A 94 -3.19 -8.55 -18.04
C TYR A 94 -2.52 -8.46 -19.40
N THR A 95 -1.24 -8.73 -19.47
CA THR A 95 -0.47 -8.70 -20.72
C THR A 95 -0.30 -10.07 -21.36
N GLY A 96 -0.89 -11.11 -20.77
CA GLY A 96 -0.67 -12.50 -21.19
C GLY A 96 0.67 -13.08 -20.73
N SER A 97 1.52 -12.30 -20.05
CA SER A 97 2.73 -12.81 -19.41
C SER A 97 2.37 -13.68 -18.20
N LYS A 98 3.03 -14.82 -18.11
CA LYS A 98 2.97 -15.73 -16.97
C LYS A 98 4.36 -15.95 -16.37
N ALA A 99 5.33 -15.17 -16.82
CA ALA A 99 6.72 -15.30 -16.39
C ALA A 99 6.89 -14.70 -14.98
N PRO A 100 7.52 -15.41 -14.05
CA PRO A 100 7.82 -14.89 -12.73
C PRO A 100 8.66 -13.59 -12.78
N ALA A 101 9.50 -13.42 -13.78
CA ALA A 101 10.32 -12.22 -13.98
C ALA A 101 9.51 -10.92 -14.20
N ASP A 102 8.24 -11.02 -14.60
CA ASP A 102 7.36 -9.85 -14.78
C ASP A 102 6.64 -9.44 -13.48
N MET A 103 6.93 -10.10 -12.39
CA MET A 103 6.26 -9.90 -11.09
C MET A 103 7.24 -9.39 -10.04
N ALA A 104 6.69 -8.61 -9.09
CA ALA A 104 7.41 -8.31 -7.86
C ALA A 104 7.68 -9.61 -7.09
N LYS A 105 8.90 -9.77 -6.59
CA LYS A 105 9.29 -10.87 -5.72
C LYS A 105 9.84 -10.35 -4.39
N TRP A 106 9.90 -11.26 -3.40
CA TRP A 106 10.40 -10.95 -2.06
C TRP A 106 11.26 -12.09 -1.55
N ASP A 107 12.57 -11.98 -1.74
CA ASP A 107 13.55 -12.95 -1.28
C ASP A 107 14.89 -12.27 -0.93
N ASN A 108 15.97 -13.04 -0.82
CA ASN A 108 17.30 -12.50 -0.51
C ASN A 108 18.17 -12.21 -1.74
N THR A 109 17.60 -12.26 -2.95
CA THR A 109 18.33 -11.93 -4.18
C THR A 109 18.40 -10.42 -4.41
N THR A 110 19.25 -10.00 -5.36
CA THR A 110 19.38 -8.60 -5.78
C THR A 110 18.80 -8.37 -7.19
N ASP A 111 17.88 -9.24 -7.62
CA ASP A 111 17.24 -9.13 -8.92
C ASP A 111 16.45 -7.84 -9.03
N GLU A 112 16.33 -7.29 -10.22
CA GLU A 112 15.70 -6.00 -10.45
C GLU A 112 14.24 -5.97 -10.00
N ASN A 113 13.52 -7.09 -10.14
CA ASN A 113 12.12 -7.23 -9.70
C ASN A 113 11.97 -7.62 -8.22
N ASN A 114 13.06 -7.68 -7.44
CA ASN A 114 12.98 -7.95 -6.01
C ASN A 114 12.56 -6.69 -5.24
N TRP A 115 11.29 -6.66 -4.81
CA TRP A 115 10.72 -5.53 -4.09
C TRP A 115 11.42 -5.26 -2.76
N LYS A 116 11.71 -6.30 -1.98
CA LYS A 116 12.45 -6.16 -0.72
C LYS A 116 13.80 -5.47 -0.93
N TYR A 117 14.57 -5.91 -1.93
CA TYR A 117 15.87 -5.31 -2.25
C TYR A 117 15.75 -3.86 -2.74
N ALA A 118 14.79 -3.59 -3.62
CA ALA A 118 14.52 -2.24 -4.12
C ALA A 118 14.08 -1.30 -2.99
N ALA A 119 13.19 -1.76 -2.10
CA ALA A 119 12.75 -1.01 -0.94
C ALA A 119 13.90 -0.69 0.02
N GLU A 120 14.80 -1.62 0.30
CA GLU A 120 15.99 -1.37 1.12
C GLU A 120 16.91 -0.31 0.49
N LYS A 121 17.20 -0.44 -0.81
CA LYS A 121 18.05 0.50 -1.55
C LYS A 121 17.44 1.91 -1.51
N CYS A 122 16.16 2.02 -1.81
CA CYS A 122 15.42 3.27 -1.81
C CYS A 122 15.36 3.90 -0.43
N SER A 123 14.98 3.14 0.59
CA SER A 123 14.87 3.59 1.97
C SER A 123 16.19 4.13 2.51
N LYS A 124 17.28 3.43 2.29
CA LYS A 124 18.63 3.87 2.71
C LYS A 124 19.01 5.20 2.05
N ALA A 125 18.67 5.39 0.77
CA ALA A 125 18.94 6.63 0.04
C ALA A 125 18.09 7.80 0.55
N ILE A 126 16.80 7.57 0.83
CA ILE A 126 15.87 8.55 1.40
C ILE A 126 16.35 8.98 2.80
N LEU A 127 16.60 8.01 3.68
CA LEU A 127 16.96 8.25 5.07
C LEU A 127 18.36 8.88 5.22
N ALA A 128 19.23 8.75 4.24
CA ALA A 128 20.49 9.50 4.17
C ALA A 128 20.27 11.01 3.99
N LYS A 129 19.10 11.44 3.48
CA LYS A 129 18.71 12.86 3.33
C LYS A 129 17.84 13.35 4.48
N ASN A 130 16.91 12.52 4.91
CA ASN A 130 16.00 12.83 6.02
C ASN A 130 15.81 11.60 6.91
N PRO A 131 16.62 11.42 7.97
CA PRO A 131 16.55 10.24 8.84
C PRO A 131 15.29 10.20 9.73
N ASN A 132 14.48 11.26 9.74
CA ASN A 132 13.29 11.35 10.56
C ASN A 132 12.02 10.80 9.87
N LEU A 133 12.10 10.51 8.57
CA LEU A 133 10.96 9.97 7.82
C LEU A 133 10.65 8.54 8.24
N LEU A 134 9.37 8.21 8.30
CA LEU A 134 8.92 6.83 8.29
C LEU A 134 8.88 6.33 6.86
N ILE A 135 9.19 5.05 6.68
CA ILE A 135 9.17 4.39 5.38
C ILE A 135 8.06 3.33 5.41
N MET A 136 7.04 3.55 4.60
CA MET A 136 5.98 2.58 4.39
C MET A 136 6.42 1.60 3.32
N ILE A 137 6.34 0.31 3.64
CA ILE A 137 6.73 -0.78 2.74
C ILE A 137 5.56 -1.73 2.62
N GLU A 138 4.94 -1.69 1.47
CA GLU A 138 3.88 -2.61 1.11
C GLU A 138 4.40 -4.03 0.86
N GLY A 139 3.48 -4.98 0.81
CA GLY A 139 3.76 -6.33 0.33
C GLY A 139 3.78 -6.42 -1.19
N ILE A 140 3.83 -7.65 -1.67
CA ILE A 140 3.66 -7.99 -3.08
C ILE A 140 2.26 -8.60 -3.30
N GLU A 141 1.99 -9.18 -4.46
CA GLU A 141 0.73 -9.89 -4.72
C GLU A 141 0.85 -11.39 -4.52
N GLN A 142 1.85 -12.03 -5.12
CA GLN A 142 1.98 -13.48 -5.12
C GLN A 142 3.25 -13.93 -4.43
N TYR A 143 3.11 -14.85 -3.51
CA TYR A 143 4.22 -15.47 -2.81
C TYR A 143 4.23 -16.99 -3.08
N PRO A 144 5.36 -17.61 -3.45
CA PRO A 144 5.39 -19.05 -3.71
C PRO A 144 5.14 -19.84 -2.43
N LYS A 145 4.47 -20.99 -2.56
CA LYS A 145 4.29 -21.94 -1.46
C LYS A 145 5.62 -22.66 -1.16
N THR A 146 6.51 -21.95 -0.49
CA THR A 146 7.85 -22.45 -0.14
C THR A 146 7.81 -23.67 0.75
N GLU A 147 6.77 -23.82 1.57
CA GLU A 147 6.49 -25.00 2.38
C GLU A 147 6.23 -26.27 1.54
N LYS A 148 5.90 -26.09 0.25
CA LYS A 148 5.72 -27.16 -0.75
C LYS A 148 6.92 -27.26 -1.71
N GLY A 149 7.98 -26.49 -1.50
CA GLY A 149 9.18 -26.48 -2.33
C GLY A 149 9.10 -25.61 -3.58
N TYR A 150 8.07 -24.78 -3.73
CA TYR A 150 7.99 -23.80 -4.80
C TYR A 150 8.86 -22.57 -4.52
N THR A 151 9.30 -21.89 -5.58
CA THR A 151 10.17 -20.71 -5.53
C THR A 151 9.63 -19.62 -6.45
N PHE A 152 10.25 -18.44 -6.43
CA PHE A 152 9.93 -17.35 -7.34
C PHE A 152 10.24 -17.66 -8.82
N ASP A 153 10.95 -18.76 -9.11
CA ASP A 153 11.18 -19.26 -10.48
C ASP A 153 10.09 -20.25 -10.95
N THR A 154 9.13 -20.59 -10.10
CA THR A 154 8.06 -21.52 -10.43
C THR A 154 7.16 -20.91 -11.52
N PRO A 155 6.98 -21.58 -12.68
CA PRO A 155 6.16 -21.06 -13.77
C PRO A 155 4.66 -21.11 -13.47
N ASP A 156 3.87 -20.60 -14.41
CA ASP A 156 2.40 -20.68 -14.39
C ASP A 156 1.75 -20.12 -13.11
N VAL A 157 2.19 -18.96 -12.71
CA VAL A 157 1.75 -18.29 -11.48
C VAL A 157 0.22 -18.24 -11.31
N TRP A 158 -0.53 -18.22 -12.44
CA TRP A 158 -1.99 -18.24 -12.49
C TRP A 158 -2.59 -19.53 -13.04
N GLY A 159 -1.76 -20.54 -13.29
CA GLY A 159 -2.20 -21.76 -13.98
C GLY A 159 -3.06 -22.69 -13.13
N ALA A 160 -3.00 -22.58 -11.80
CA ALA A 160 -3.76 -23.39 -10.87
C ALA A 160 -4.39 -22.54 -9.77
N SER A 161 -5.45 -23.04 -9.13
CA SER A 161 -6.13 -22.40 -8.01
C SER A 161 -6.29 -23.38 -6.84
N GLY A 162 -6.62 -22.82 -5.66
CA GLY A 162 -6.83 -23.62 -4.46
C GLY A 162 -5.54 -24.25 -3.91
N ASP A 163 -5.68 -25.38 -3.23
CA ASP A 163 -4.58 -26.03 -2.52
C ASP A 163 -3.47 -26.56 -3.45
N SER A 164 -3.81 -26.89 -4.69
CA SER A 164 -2.84 -27.34 -5.70
C SER A 164 -2.07 -26.19 -6.35
N ALA A 165 -2.51 -24.93 -6.16
CA ALA A 165 -1.81 -23.78 -6.70
C ALA A 165 -0.41 -23.67 -6.11
N PRO A 166 0.63 -23.36 -6.90
CA PRO A 166 1.99 -23.20 -6.39
C PRO A 166 2.21 -21.87 -5.65
N TRP A 167 1.24 -20.98 -5.69
CA TRP A 167 1.36 -19.62 -5.17
C TRP A 167 0.27 -19.28 -4.16
N HIS A 168 0.61 -18.43 -3.17
CA HIS A 168 -0.31 -17.79 -2.25
C HIS A 168 -0.71 -16.42 -2.81
N PRO A 169 -1.93 -16.26 -3.32
CA PRO A 169 -2.41 -14.95 -3.76
C PRO A 169 -2.74 -14.05 -2.56
N ALA A 170 -2.65 -12.74 -2.80
CA ALA A 170 -3.11 -11.72 -1.88
C ALA A 170 -3.66 -10.51 -2.66
N TRP A 171 -4.18 -9.52 -1.94
CA TRP A 171 -4.37 -8.19 -2.50
C TRP A 171 -3.04 -7.63 -2.99
N TRP A 172 -3.08 -6.79 -4.02
CA TRP A 172 -1.91 -6.03 -4.43
C TRP A 172 -1.40 -5.21 -3.24
N GLY A 173 -0.12 -5.24 -2.96
CA GLY A 173 0.44 -4.63 -1.76
C GLY A 173 0.20 -5.38 -0.45
N GLY A 174 -0.67 -6.42 -0.45
CA GLY A 174 -1.09 -7.09 0.79
C GLY A 174 -0.22 -8.26 1.25
N ASN A 175 0.62 -8.83 0.37
CA ASN A 175 1.36 -10.05 0.70
C ASN A 175 2.72 -9.78 1.34
N LEU A 176 2.75 -9.74 2.64
CA LEU A 176 3.96 -9.58 3.45
C LEU A 176 4.52 -10.90 4.00
N ARG A 177 4.12 -12.07 3.44
CA ARG A 177 4.63 -13.37 3.89
C ARG A 177 6.15 -13.44 3.92
N GLY A 178 6.80 -12.77 2.97
CA GLY A 178 8.25 -12.75 2.85
C GLY A 178 8.98 -12.08 4.01
N VAL A 179 8.33 -11.22 4.79
CA VAL A 179 8.94 -10.55 5.96
C VAL A 179 9.38 -11.56 7.02
N LYS A 180 8.70 -12.70 7.12
CA LYS A 180 9.02 -13.75 8.08
C LYS A 180 10.44 -14.28 7.90
N ASP A 181 10.85 -14.51 6.67
CA ASP A 181 12.13 -15.12 6.32
C ASP A 181 13.17 -14.08 5.86
N TYR A 182 12.70 -13.00 5.25
CA TYR A 182 13.52 -11.93 4.65
C TYR A 182 12.98 -10.57 5.06
N PRO A 183 13.10 -10.16 6.34
CA PRO A 183 12.71 -8.82 6.76
C PRO A 183 13.54 -7.76 6.04
N VAL A 184 12.96 -6.59 5.84
CA VAL A 184 13.69 -5.42 5.35
C VAL A 184 14.73 -5.02 6.40
N ASP A 185 15.97 -4.76 5.97
CA ASP A 185 17.05 -4.37 6.85
C ASP A 185 17.69 -3.04 6.45
N LEU A 186 17.46 -2.04 7.28
CA LEU A 186 18.05 -0.70 7.18
C LEU A 186 19.16 -0.47 8.22
N GLY A 187 19.60 -1.51 8.91
CA GLY A 187 20.61 -1.41 9.95
C GLY A 187 20.13 -0.59 11.16
N SER A 188 20.88 0.43 11.54
CA SER A 188 20.51 1.31 12.67
C SER A 188 19.21 2.11 12.46
N LEU A 189 18.66 2.10 11.25
CA LEU A 189 17.43 2.83 10.88
C LEU A 189 16.20 1.91 10.78
N ASN A 190 16.28 0.67 11.26
CA ASN A 190 15.14 -0.26 11.24
C ASN A 190 13.91 0.28 11.99
N SER A 191 14.07 1.20 12.95
CA SER A 191 12.97 1.87 13.63
C SER A 191 12.12 2.78 12.72
N GLN A 192 12.61 3.10 11.53
CA GLN A 192 11.88 3.91 10.55
C GLN A 192 10.96 3.07 9.64
N ILE A 193 11.03 1.74 9.71
CA ILE A 193 10.20 0.84 8.92
C ILE A 193 8.80 0.74 9.50
N VAL A 194 7.79 0.89 8.63
CA VAL A 194 6.40 0.52 8.86
C VAL A 194 5.95 -0.37 7.70
N TYR A 195 5.46 -1.57 7.98
CA TYR A 195 4.86 -2.37 6.92
C TYR A 195 3.43 -1.92 6.65
N SER A 196 3.09 -1.76 5.38
CA SER A 196 1.85 -1.11 4.94
C SER A 196 1.05 -2.00 3.99
N PRO A 197 0.40 -3.07 4.50
CA PRO A 197 -0.43 -3.90 3.65
C PRO A 197 -1.69 -3.16 3.19
N HIS A 198 -2.17 -3.50 1.99
CA HIS A 198 -3.51 -3.17 1.52
C HIS A 198 -4.45 -4.33 1.74
N ASP A 199 -5.69 -4.04 2.11
CA ASP A 199 -6.72 -5.05 2.32
C ASP A 199 -8.08 -4.53 1.86
N TYR A 200 -8.80 -5.34 1.08
CA TYR A 200 -10.06 -4.97 0.50
C TYR A 200 -11.13 -6.04 0.68
N GLY A 201 -12.37 -5.62 0.58
CA GLY A 201 -13.52 -6.47 0.72
C GLY A 201 -14.04 -7.03 -0.61
N PRO A 202 -15.09 -7.87 -0.53
CA PRO A 202 -15.62 -8.58 -1.70
C PRO A 202 -16.26 -7.68 -2.77
N SER A 203 -16.50 -6.39 -2.49
CA SER A 203 -16.96 -5.45 -3.53
C SER A 203 -15.86 -5.03 -4.50
N VAL A 204 -14.60 -5.11 -4.09
CA VAL A 204 -13.45 -4.84 -4.96
C VAL A 204 -13.11 -6.08 -5.78
N TYR A 205 -12.99 -7.24 -5.11
CA TYR A 205 -12.81 -8.51 -5.80
C TYR A 205 -13.29 -9.68 -4.90
N ALA A 206 -13.98 -10.66 -5.49
CA ALA A 206 -14.49 -11.83 -4.78
C ALA A 206 -13.36 -12.84 -4.54
N GLN A 207 -12.55 -12.60 -3.53
CA GLN A 207 -11.49 -13.51 -3.10
C GLN A 207 -12.08 -14.78 -2.46
N THR A 208 -11.31 -15.87 -2.48
CA THR A 208 -11.77 -17.20 -2.02
C THR A 208 -12.16 -17.24 -0.55
N TRP A 209 -11.54 -16.44 0.30
CA TRP A 209 -11.87 -16.33 1.73
C TRP A 209 -13.21 -15.64 2.01
N PHE A 210 -13.87 -15.06 0.98
CA PHE A 210 -15.21 -14.50 1.06
C PHE A 210 -16.31 -15.41 0.50
N GLU A 211 -15.98 -16.58 -0.03
CA GLU A 211 -16.96 -17.53 -0.60
C GLU A 211 -17.91 -18.07 0.47
N LYS A 212 -17.41 -18.32 1.66
CA LYS A 212 -18.19 -18.75 2.83
C LYS A 212 -18.64 -17.54 3.65
N ASP A 213 -19.51 -17.77 4.63
CA ASP A 213 -19.70 -16.76 5.67
C ASP A 213 -18.42 -16.64 6.48
N PHE A 214 -18.01 -15.40 6.78
CA PHE A 214 -16.72 -15.11 7.39
C PHE A 214 -16.88 -14.31 8.68
N THR A 215 -15.92 -14.49 9.57
CA THR A 215 -15.75 -13.81 10.85
C THR A 215 -14.31 -13.30 10.92
N THR A 216 -13.98 -12.49 11.93
CA THR A 216 -12.58 -12.10 12.18
C THR A 216 -11.66 -13.31 12.28
N GLN A 217 -12.11 -14.40 12.97
CA GLN A 217 -11.29 -15.60 13.10
C GLN A 217 -11.05 -16.29 11.76
N THR A 218 -12.06 -16.46 10.92
CA THR A 218 -11.87 -17.09 9.61
C THR A 218 -11.03 -16.23 8.67
N LEU A 219 -11.14 -14.90 8.75
CA LEU A 219 -10.28 -14.00 7.98
C LEU A 219 -8.82 -14.08 8.46
N LEU A 220 -8.59 -14.24 9.76
CA LEU A 220 -7.25 -14.50 10.29
C LEU A 220 -6.72 -15.85 9.81
N ASP A 221 -7.51 -16.91 9.92
CA ASP A 221 -7.09 -18.27 9.56
C ASP A 221 -6.84 -18.42 8.05
N ASP A 222 -7.67 -17.82 7.22
CA ASP A 222 -7.65 -18.01 5.77
C ASP A 222 -6.73 -17.00 5.04
N TYR A 223 -6.50 -15.81 5.63
CA TYR A 223 -5.78 -14.75 4.93
C TYR A 223 -4.94 -13.83 5.82
N TRP A 224 -5.54 -13.08 6.79
CA TRP A 224 -4.88 -11.96 7.47
C TRP A 224 -3.62 -12.37 8.22
N TYR A 225 -3.65 -13.50 8.96
CA TYR A 225 -2.53 -13.85 9.82
C TYR A 225 -1.26 -14.11 9.02
N ASP A 226 -1.34 -14.95 8.01
CA ASP A 226 -0.18 -15.32 7.21
C ASP A 226 0.32 -14.20 6.29
N THR A 227 -0.56 -13.26 5.90
CA THR A 227 -0.17 -12.18 5.01
C THR A 227 0.43 -10.99 5.73
N TRP A 228 -0.14 -10.54 6.84
CA TRP A 228 0.33 -9.32 7.51
C TRP A 228 0.12 -9.28 9.03
N ALA A 229 -0.94 -9.87 9.59
CA ALA A 229 -1.29 -9.68 11.00
C ALA A 229 -0.23 -10.25 11.96
N TYR A 230 0.49 -11.30 11.56
CA TYR A 230 1.58 -11.89 12.36
C TYR A 230 2.72 -10.88 12.64
N ILE A 231 2.88 -9.86 11.81
CA ILE A 231 3.92 -8.83 11.99
C ILE A 231 3.67 -8.05 13.27
N ASN A 232 2.39 -7.65 13.49
CA ASN A 232 1.96 -6.98 14.71
C ASN A 232 1.96 -7.92 15.91
N ASP A 233 1.39 -9.11 15.76
CA ASP A 233 1.29 -10.12 16.82
C ASP A 233 2.66 -10.49 17.40
N LYS A 234 3.66 -10.62 16.54
CA LYS A 234 5.05 -10.95 16.93
C LYS A 234 5.93 -9.75 17.23
N ASN A 235 5.38 -8.53 17.21
CA ASN A 235 6.12 -7.28 17.41
C ASN A 235 7.37 -7.16 16.49
N ILE A 236 7.23 -7.54 15.21
CA ILE A 236 8.34 -7.47 14.24
C ILE A 236 8.59 -6.00 13.85
N ALA A 237 7.53 -5.26 13.50
CA ALA A 237 7.55 -3.85 13.19
C ALA A 237 6.13 -3.26 13.30
N PRO A 238 5.96 -1.93 13.36
CA PRO A 238 4.66 -1.31 13.25
C PRO A 238 3.95 -1.66 11.95
N LEU A 239 2.60 -1.78 12.00
CA LEU A 239 1.73 -1.91 10.86
C LEU A 239 0.90 -0.64 10.67
N LEU A 240 0.68 -0.29 9.40
CA LEU A 240 -0.33 0.66 8.96
C LEU A 240 -1.07 0.03 7.77
N ILE A 241 -2.38 -0.24 7.89
CA ILE A 241 -3.15 -0.67 6.73
C ILE A 241 -3.24 0.51 5.77
N GLY A 242 -2.45 0.46 4.69
CA GLY A 242 -2.23 1.59 3.79
C GLY A 242 -3.44 1.95 2.96
N GLU A 243 -4.18 0.94 2.52
CA GLU A 243 -5.47 1.12 1.88
C GLU A 243 -6.48 0.09 2.38
N TRP A 244 -7.67 0.57 2.70
CA TRP A 244 -8.87 -0.21 2.95
C TRP A 244 -10.09 0.66 2.76
N GLY A 245 -11.18 0.09 2.29
CA GLY A 245 -12.40 0.84 2.05
C GLY A 245 -13.40 0.04 1.23
N GLY A 246 -14.53 0.65 0.92
CA GLY A 246 -15.58 -0.01 0.15
C GLY A 246 -16.93 0.67 0.25
N HIS A 247 -17.90 0.10 -0.46
CA HIS A 247 -19.28 0.54 -0.40
C HIS A 247 -19.97 0.06 0.88
N MET A 248 -20.82 0.91 1.45
CA MET A 248 -21.73 0.59 2.56
C MET A 248 -22.95 -0.13 2.03
N ASP A 249 -22.78 -1.38 1.58
CA ASP A 249 -23.78 -2.17 0.85
C ASP A 249 -24.83 -2.86 1.75
N GLY A 250 -24.67 -2.77 3.08
CA GLY A 250 -25.48 -3.51 4.04
C GLY A 250 -25.27 -5.03 4.00
N GLY A 251 -24.27 -5.49 3.27
CA GLY A 251 -23.97 -6.89 3.01
C GLY A 251 -22.56 -7.31 3.42
N LYS A 252 -21.99 -8.21 2.59
CA LYS A 252 -20.67 -8.81 2.90
C LYS A 252 -19.55 -7.77 2.95
N ASN A 253 -19.58 -6.75 2.08
CA ASN A 253 -18.53 -5.75 2.06
C ASN A 253 -18.55 -4.87 3.31
N GLN A 254 -19.71 -4.38 3.71
CA GLN A 254 -19.84 -3.63 4.96
C GLN A 254 -19.42 -4.49 6.16
N LYS A 255 -19.84 -5.75 6.21
CA LYS A 255 -19.43 -6.70 7.26
C LYS A 255 -17.91 -6.82 7.34
N TRP A 256 -17.23 -6.96 6.20
CA TRP A 256 -15.77 -7.02 6.16
C TRP A 256 -15.14 -5.73 6.70
N MET A 257 -15.61 -4.55 6.27
CA MET A 257 -15.11 -3.27 6.79
C MET A 257 -15.28 -3.14 8.31
N GLU A 258 -16.42 -3.59 8.84
CA GLU A 258 -16.67 -3.59 10.29
C GLU A 258 -15.70 -4.51 11.02
N LEU A 259 -15.47 -5.72 10.53
CA LEU A 259 -14.54 -6.68 11.11
C LEU A 259 -13.09 -6.19 11.09
N LEU A 260 -12.64 -5.65 9.94
CA LEU A 260 -11.28 -5.11 9.83
C LEU A 260 -11.08 -3.88 10.72
N ARG A 261 -12.06 -2.95 10.75
CA ARG A 261 -12.04 -1.80 11.66
C ARG A 261 -11.88 -2.24 13.12
N ASP A 262 -12.70 -3.18 13.56
CA ASP A 262 -12.69 -3.65 14.96
C ASP A 262 -11.37 -4.35 15.29
N TYR A 263 -10.85 -5.17 14.34
CA TYR A 263 -9.54 -5.80 14.48
C TYR A 263 -8.40 -4.78 14.61
N MET A 264 -8.42 -3.70 13.80
CA MET A 264 -7.42 -2.63 13.89
C MET A 264 -7.48 -1.91 15.23
N ILE A 265 -8.67 -1.62 15.74
CA ILE A 265 -8.88 -1.00 17.07
C ILE A 265 -8.29 -1.89 18.17
N ASP A 266 -8.69 -3.16 18.21
CA ASP A 266 -8.31 -4.11 19.25
C ASP A 266 -6.79 -4.35 19.28
N ASN A 267 -6.14 -4.31 18.11
CA ASN A 267 -4.71 -4.55 17.97
C ASN A 267 -3.86 -3.27 17.80
N ARG A 268 -4.48 -2.09 17.91
CA ARG A 268 -3.82 -0.77 17.79
C ARG A 268 -3.05 -0.61 16.48
N ILE A 269 -3.63 -1.06 15.39
CA ILE A 269 -3.05 -0.95 14.05
C ILE A 269 -3.51 0.38 13.43
N HIS A 270 -2.56 1.14 12.90
CA HIS A 270 -2.84 2.38 12.19
C HIS A 270 -3.40 2.10 10.80
N HIS A 271 -4.06 3.10 10.21
CA HIS A 271 -4.64 2.95 8.88
C HIS A 271 -4.79 4.27 8.13
N THR A 272 -4.89 4.18 6.81
CA THR A 272 -5.36 5.23 5.92
C THR A 272 -6.50 4.66 5.07
N PHE A 273 -7.58 5.44 4.90
CA PHE A 273 -8.80 4.96 4.27
C PHE A 273 -8.86 5.35 2.79
N TRP A 274 -9.19 4.41 1.93
CA TRP A 274 -9.38 4.64 0.51
C TRP A 274 -10.87 4.82 0.19
N CYS A 275 -11.33 6.03 -0.11
CA CYS A 275 -10.59 7.28 -0.12
C CYS A 275 -11.55 8.45 0.15
N ILE A 276 -11.06 9.69 0.21
CA ILE A 276 -11.93 10.85 0.42
C ILE A 276 -12.70 11.22 -0.85
N ASN A 277 -12.05 11.16 -2.01
CA ASN A 277 -12.62 11.59 -3.29
C ASN A 277 -13.69 10.63 -3.82
N PRO A 278 -14.71 11.14 -4.55
CA PRO A 278 -15.88 10.36 -4.93
C PRO A 278 -15.70 9.45 -6.15
N ASN A 279 -14.58 9.56 -6.87
CA ASN A 279 -14.40 8.93 -8.18
C ASN A 279 -13.78 7.53 -8.16
N SER A 280 -13.63 6.90 -7.00
CA SER A 280 -13.27 5.47 -6.92
C SER A 280 -14.50 4.61 -7.19
N GLY A 281 -14.50 3.88 -8.31
CA GLY A 281 -15.69 3.12 -8.78
C GLY A 281 -16.02 1.90 -7.95
N ASP A 282 -15.01 1.27 -7.35
CA ASP A 282 -15.10 0.02 -6.59
C ASP A 282 -15.25 0.23 -5.07
N THR A 283 -14.86 1.39 -4.55
CA THR A 283 -14.97 1.72 -3.13
C THR A 283 -15.88 2.92 -2.85
N GLY A 284 -16.07 3.81 -3.82
CA GLY A 284 -16.65 5.13 -3.60
C GLY A 284 -15.77 6.00 -2.69
N GLY A 285 -16.19 7.23 -2.43
CA GLY A 285 -15.50 8.17 -1.55
C GLY A 285 -16.18 8.35 -0.21
N LEU A 286 -15.53 9.10 0.67
CA LEU A 286 -16.11 9.65 1.90
C LEU A 286 -16.96 10.90 1.61
N VAL A 287 -16.75 11.55 0.47
CA VAL A 287 -17.56 12.69 0.02
C VAL A 287 -18.22 12.37 -1.30
N GLY A 288 -19.35 13.05 -1.56
CA GLY A 288 -20.08 12.95 -2.82
C GLY A 288 -19.42 13.74 -3.97
N ASN A 289 -20.02 13.65 -5.16
CA ASN A 289 -19.51 14.33 -6.37
C ASN A 289 -19.46 15.86 -6.27
N ASP A 290 -20.10 16.46 -5.28
CA ASP A 290 -20.03 17.89 -4.96
C ASP A 290 -18.78 18.24 -4.12
N TRP A 291 -17.99 17.25 -3.70
CA TRP A 291 -16.78 17.36 -2.88
C TRP A 291 -17.02 18.03 -1.51
N SER A 292 -18.25 17.98 -1.02
CA SER A 292 -18.64 18.63 0.24
C SER A 292 -19.63 17.82 1.07
N THR A 293 -20.50 17.04 0.45
CA THR A 293 -21.47 16.21 1.16
C THR A 293 -20.82 14.92 1.62
N TRP A 294 -20.78 14.69 2.93
CA TRP A 294 -20.21 13.50 3.52
C TRP A 294 -21.13 12.28 3.42
N ASP A 295 -20.56 11.10 3.16
CA ASP A 295 -21.20 9.82 3.42
C ASP A 295 -21.17 9.54 4.92
N GLU A 296 -22.21 9.99 5.62
CA GLU A 296 -22.29 9.92 7.08
C GLU A 296 -22.24 8.48 7.62
N LYS A 297 -22.73 7.50 6.85
CA LYS A 297 -22.66 6.08 7.26
C LYS A 297 -21.24 5.57 7.20
N LYS A 298 -20.55 5.85 6.11
CA LYS A 298 -19.16 5.45 5.91
C LYS A 298 -18.24 6.16 6.89
N TYR A 299 -18.42 7.47 7.09
CA TYR A 299 -17.69 8.23 8.08
C TYR A 299 -17.94 7.71 9.52
N GLY A 300 -19.19 7.41 9.86
CA GLY A 300 -19.53 6.86 11.18
C GLY A 300 -18.94 5.47 11.46
N LEU A 301 -18.71 4.66 10.41
CA LEU A 301 -17.93 3.42 10.53
C LEU A 301 -16.48 3.75 10.88
N LEU A 302 -15.87 4.67 10.12
CA LEU A 302 -14.48 5.06 10.24
C LEU A 302 -14.19 5.81 11.54
N GLU A 303 -15.12 6.65 12.00
CA GLU A 303 -14.98 7.52 13.18
C GLU A 303 -14.53 6.75 14.42
N LYS A 304 -14.97 5.49 14.57
CA LYS A 304 -14.61 4.63 15.72
C LYS A 304 -13.13 4.25 15.74
N ALA A 305 -12.50 4.19 14.57
CA ALA A 305 -11.09 3.84 14.41
C ALA A 305 -10.16 5.05 14.30
N LEU A 306 -10.70 6.27 14.30
CA LEU A 306 -9.87 7.48 14.28
C LEU A 306 -9.09 7.61 15.57
N TRP A 307 -7.85 8.07 15.46
CA TRP A 307 -7.01 8.25 16.62
C TRP A 307 -7.61 9.25 17.60
N GLN A 308 -7.53 8.91 18.88
CA GLN A 308 -8.07 9.71 19.96
C GLN A 308 -6.95 10.04 20.94
N THR A 309 -6.90 11.28 21.41
CA THR A 309 -6.12 11.66 22.59
C THR A 309 -6.94 11.37 23.85
N SER A 310 -6.33 11.48 25.03
CA SER A 310 -7.04 11.37 26.30
C SER A 310 -8.16 12.42 26.48
N GLY A 311 -8.14 13.50 25.69
CA GLY A 311 -9.15 14.56 25.66
C GLY A 311 -10.13 14.45 24.50
N GLY A 312 -10.10 13.37 23.71
CA GLY A 312 -10.92 13.17 22.52
C GLY A 312 -10.11 13.18 21.22
N LYS A 313 -10.79 13.50 20.12
CA LYS A 313 -10.15 13.60 18.79
C LYS A 313 -9.15 14.76 18.72
N PHE A 314 -8.21 14.66 17.78
CA PHE A 314 -7.34 15.75 17.41
C PHE A 314 -8.13 17.00 17.06
#